data_ad8ad221b9b4c50353a46ee1de2e5123
#
_entry.id   ad8ad221b9b4c50353a46ee1de2e5123
#
_cell.length_a   1.000
_cell.length_b   1.000
_cell.length_c   1.000
_cell.angle_alpha   90.00
_cell.angle_beta   90.00
_cell.angle_gamma   90.00
#
_symmetry.space_group_name_H-M   'P 1'
#
loop_
_entity.id
_entity.type
_entity.pdbx_description
1 polymer ?
#
loop_
_entity_poly.entity_id
_entity_poly.type
_entity_poly.pdbx_seq_one_letter_code
_entity_poly.pdbx_strand_id
1 'polypeptide(L)'
;MTGDAQQTPAAQKVVLVHDWLTGMRGGEKVLEVLCEAYPTADLLTLFHVRGSVSPVIERMRPRTSALQNLPGIRRFYRYCLPLFPAAIEQFDLDRYDLIISTSHCAAKAVVKTGRARHVCYCFTPMRYAWDQFDAYFGEGRVGTTKSRLLRPVLAALSRWDAATAGRVDHYVAISQHVASRIRRYYNRHADVIYPPVDTGFFSPDDTVATENFLLIVSALAPYKRIDLAIEASRLSGTPLRIIGDGPERAALTALIESTGADVQLLGSVSNEEVRDSYRRAAAVMLPGEEDFGIAPVEAQACGTPVIALGRGGALETVIDGVTGVLVAEPTAQAFAAGIARARQLPFDRAAIRAHAVTFDRAVFSRAIQSTIESVAHA
;
A
#
# COMPACT_ATOMS: atom_id res chain seq x y z
N MET A 1 13.37 33.04 49.17
CA MET A 1 13.10 33.16 47.73
C MET A 1 13.70 31.96 47.06
N THR A 2 12.97 30.85 47.02
CA THR A 2 13.37 29.63 46.32
C THR A 2 12.77 29.70 44.91
N GLY A 3 13.68 29.90 43.93
CA GLY A 3 13.29 29.94 42.54
C GLY A 3 12.86 28.53 42.09
N ASP A 4 11.59 28.39 41.77
CA ASP A 4 11.06 27.25 40.97
C ASP A 4 11.76 27.27 39.60
N ALA A 5 12.75 26.43 39.44
CA ALA A 5 13.27 26.11 38.12
C ALA A 5 12.16 25.36 37.37
N GLN A 6 11.42 26.05 36.50
CA GLN A 6 10.55 25.44 35.52
C GLN A 6 11.39 24.44 34.69
N GLN A 7 11.26 23.16 35.01
CA GLN A 7 11.80 22.10 34.18
C GLN A 7 11.11 22.17 32.83
N THR A 8 11.84 22.58 31.80
CA THR A 8 11.42 22.44 30.42
C THR A 8 11.02 20.97 30.22
N PRO A 9 9.81 20.65 29.76
CA PRO A 9 9.42 19.27 29.56
C PRO A 9 10.42 18.61 28.63
N ALA A 10 10.97 17.47 29.04
CA ALA A 10 11.92 16.71 28.23
C ALA A 10 11.27 16.41 26.88
N ALA A 11 11.99 16.69 25.79
CA ALA A 11 11.46 16.43 24.44
C ALA A 11 11.06 14.96 24.32
N GLN A 12 9.82 14.70 23.89
CA GLN A 12 9.25 13.37 23.71
C GLN A 12 10.14 12.54 22.77
N LYS A 13 10.58 11.37 23.22
CA LYS A 13 11.40 10.45 22.42
C LYS A 13 10.51 9.58 21.56
N VAL A 14 10.57 9.78 20.25
CA VAL A 14 9.75 9.09 19.25
C VAL A 14 10.55 8.02 18.53
N VAL A 15 9.94 6.90 18.23
CA VAL A 15 10.47 5.87 17.33
C VAL A 15 9.45 5.53 16.24
N LEU A 16 9.93 5.50 15.00
CA LEU A 16 9.20 4.98 13.86
C LEU A 16 9.58 3.52 13.65
N VAL A 17 8.61 2.65 13.40
CA VAL A 17 8.84 1.23 13.12
C VAL A 17 8.17 0.87 11.81
N HIS A 18 8.92 0.33 10.85
CA HIS A 18 8.41 -0.09 9.54
C HIS A 18 8.79 -1.53 9.26
N ASP A 19 7.96 -2.27 8.51
CA ASP A 19 8.20 -3.69 8.28
C ASP A 19 9.54 -3.96 7.60
N TRP A 20 9.79 -3.38 6.42
CA TRP A 20 11.07 -3.45 5.67
C TRP A 20 11.19 -2.35 4.63
N LEU A 21 12.42 -2.04 4.25
CA LEU A 21 12.77 -0.98 3.30
C LEU A 21 13.50 -1.59 2.09
N THR A 22 12.75 -1.92 1.02
CA THR A 22 13.27 -2.59 -0.19
C THR A 22 12.91 -1.87 -1.49
N GLY A 23 12.33 -0.70 -1.41
CA GLY A 23 11.90 0.12 -2.56
C GLY A 23 10.79 1.08 -2.16
N MET A 24 10.62 2.16 -2.90
CA MET A 24 9.53 3.12 -2.70
C MET A 24 8.21 2.56 -3.24
N ARG A 25 7.28 2.28 -2.34
CA ARG A 25 5.91 1.84 -2.63
C ARG A 25 4.93 2.66 -1.80
N GLY A 26 3.65 2.28 -1.80
CA GLY A 26 2.63 3.00 -1.04
C GLY A 26 2.93 3.13 0.46
N GLY A 27 3.46 2.08 1.08
CA GLY A 27 3.83 2.10 2.50
C GLY A 27 4.97 3.06 2.81
N GLU A 28 5.99 3.07 1.96
CA GLU A 28 7.15 3.95 2.15
C GLU A 28 6.81 5.43 1.86
N LYS A 29 5.79 5.72 1.02
CA LYS A 29 5.26 7.09 0.84
C LYS A 29 4.60 7.61 2.13
N VAL A 30 3.90 6.75 2.87
CA VAL A 30 3.36 7.07 4.21
C VAL A 30 4.49 7.30 5.21
N LEU A 31 5.46 6.38 5.24
CA LEU A 31 6.62 6.49 6.13
C LEU A 31 7.41 7.78 5.88
N GLU A 32 7.56 8.19 4.62
CA GLU A 32 8.25 9.42 4.24
C GLU A 32 7.61 10.65 4.90
N VAL A 33 6.28 10.76 4.88
CA VAL A 33 5.56 11.86 5.56
C VAL A 33 5.79 11.82 7.07
N LEU A 34 5.81 10.63 7.67
CA LEU A 34 6.11 10.49 9.10
C LEU A 34 7.56 10.86 9.42
N CYS A 35 8.53 10.50 8.56
CA CYS A 35 9.93 10.91 8.73
C CYS A 35 10.10 12.43 8.64
N GLU A 36 9.34 13.11 7.80
CA GLU A 36 9.33 14.59 7.73
C GLU A 36 8.70 15.23 8.97
N ALA A 37 7.62 14.62 9.49
CA ALA A 37 6.95 15.10 10.69
C ALA A 37 7.79 14.88 11.97
N TYR A 38 8.59 13.80 11.99
CA TYR A 38 9.41 13.40 13.13
C TYR A 38 10.89 13.24 12.75
N PRO A 39 11.59 14.32 12.32
CA PRO A 39 12.94 14.22 11.76
C PRO A 39 14.02 13.81 12.77
N THR A 40 13.72 13.88 14.07
CA THR A 40 14.61 13.46 15.17
C THR A 40 14.30 12.06 15.72
N ALA A 41 13.26 11.40 15.20
CA ALA A 41 12.91 10.05 15.63
C ALA A 41 13.95 9.02 15.16
N ASP A 42 14.13 7.97 15.95
CA ASP A 42 14.82 6.77 15.45
C ASP A 42 13.90 6.01 14.49
N LEU A 43 14.47 5.39 13.45
CA LEU A 43 13.74 4.52 12.53
C LEU A 43 14.22 3.09 12.64
N LEU A 44 13.32 2.16 12.98
CA LEU A 44 13.58 0.73 13.09
C LEU A 44 12.87 -0.05 11.99
N THR A 45 13.53 -1.07 11.48
CA THR A 45 12.98 -1.93 10.42
C THR A 45 13.60 -3.32 10.46
N LEU A 46 12.90 -4.34 9.95
CA LEU A 46 13.45 -5.70 9.92
C LEU A 46 14.73 -5.77 9.07
N PHE A 47 14.72 -5.15 7.89
CA PHE A 47 15.89 -5.04 7.01
C PHE A 47 15.73 -3.87 6.04
N HIS A 48 16.88 -3.39 5.54
CA HIS A 48 16.97 -2.22 4.67
C HIS A 48 17.96 -2.49 3.51
N VAL A 49 17.51 -2.16 2.31
CA VAL A 49 18.36 -2.12 1.11
C VAL A 49 18.75 -0.66 0.88
N ARG A 50 19.98 -0.30 1.20
CA ARG A 50 20.47 1.09 1.05
C ARG A 50 20.28 1.61 -0.35
N GLY A 51 19.80 2.85 -0.48
CA GLY A 51 19.53 3.52 -1.75
C GLY A 51 18.24 3.07 -2.44
N SER A 52 17.43 2.21 -1.81
CA SER A 52 16.16 1.76 -2.38
C SER A 52 14.96 2.62 -2.00
N VAL A 53 15.12 3.51 -1.03
CA VAL A 53 14.06 4.39 -0.54
C VAL A 53 14.44 5.87 -0.73
N SER A 54 13.51 6.77 -0.45
CA SER A 54 13.74 8.21 -0.66
C SER A 54 14.86 8.78 0.20
N PRO A 55 15.50 9.88 -0.22
CA PRO A 55 16.50 10.58 0.58
C PRO A 55 16.01 11.01 1.97
N VAL A 56 14.70 11.22 2.13
CA VAL A 56 14.09 11.55 3.43
C VAL A 56 14.22 10.37 4.39
N ILE A 57 13.83 9.17 3.95
CA ILE A 57 13.92 7.95 4.75
C ILE A 57 15.40 7.55 4.98
N GLU A 58 16.25 7.66 3.95
CA GLU A 58 17.70 7.34 4.09
C GLU A 58 18.39 8.23 5.14
N ARG A 59 18.02 9.51 5.26
CA ARG A 59 18.57 10.43 6.28
C ARG A 59 18.26 10.00 7.71
N MET A 60 17.18 9.25 7.94
CA MET A 60 16.85 8.69 9.26
C MET A 60 17.83 7.61 9.71
N ARG A 61 18.70 7.10 8.84
CA ARG A 61 19.69 6.05 9.13
C ARG A 61 19.05 4.81 9.76
N PRO A 62 18.15 4.10 9.04
CA PRO A 62 17.35 3.01 9.60
C PRO A 62 18.21 1.97 10.33
N ARG A 63 17.84 1.64 11.56
CA ARG A 63 18.43 0.54 12.33
C ARG A 63 17.66 -0.74 12.02
N THR A 64 18.39 -1.81 11.72
CA THR A 64 17.82 -3.07 11.27
C THR A 64 17.87 -4.15 12.33
N SER A 65 17.02 -5.17 12.21
CA SER A 65 17.10 -6.38 13.03
C SER A 65 18.30 -7.24 12.62
N ALA A 66 18.60 -8.29 13.42
CA ALA A 66 19.63 -9.26 13.11
C ALA A 66 19.42 -9.99 11.76
N LEU A 67 18.21 -10.03 11.23
CA LEU A 67 17.91 -10.61 9.91
C LEU A 67 18.68 -9.93 8.78
N GLN A 68 19.04 -8.67 8.93
CA GLN A 68 19.88 -7.93 7.96
C GLN A 68 21.19 -8.65 7.63
N ASN A 69 21.75 -9.39 8.58
CA ASN A 69 23.05 -10.05 8.46
C ASN A 69 22.97 -11.41 7.74
N LEU A 70 21.75 -11.90 7.42
CA LEU A 70 21.60 -13.16 6.70
C LEU A 70 22.12 -13.01 5.26
N PRO A 71 23.03 -13.89 4.80
CA PRO A 71 23.53 -13.85 3.42
C PRO A 71 22.39 -13.93 2.42
N GLY A 72 22.34 -12.98 1.47
CA GLY A 72 21.35 -12.97 0.39
C GLY A 72 19.93 -12.55 0.80
N ILE A 73 19.70 -12.03 2.01
CA ILE A 73 18.38 -11.62 2.53
C ILE A 73 17.56 -10.80 1.52
N ARG A 74 18.20 -9.96 0.71
CA ARG A 74 17.54 -9.14 -0.34
C ARG A 74 16.73 -9.97 -1.34
N ARG A 75 17.14 -11.22 -1.61
CA ARG A 75 16.48 -12.11 -2.58
C ARG A 75 15.39 -12.97 -1.95
N PHE A 76 15.58 -13.38 -0.69
CA PHE A 76 14.70 -14.39 -0.07
C PHE A 76 14.05 -13.95 1.24
N TYR A 77 14.06 -12.64 1.57
CA TYR A 77 13.43 -12.15 2.79
C TYR A 77 11.98 -12.61 2.99
N ARG A 78 11.23 -12.82 1.91
CA ARG A 78 9.85 -13.31 1.97
C ARG A 78 9.75 -14.73 2.52
N TYR A 79 10.82 -15.53 2.40
CA TYR A 79 10.89 -16.87 2.99
C TYR A 79 11.31 -16.82 4.47
N CYS A 80 11.84 -15.70 4.95
CA CYS A 80 12.17 -15.48 6.36
C CYS A 80 10.95 -15.09 7.22
N LEU A 81 9.75 -15.08 6.65
CA LEU A 81 8.53 -14.73 7.33
C LEU A 81 8.31 -15.40 8.70
N PRO A 82 8.62 -16.71 8.91
CA PRO A 82 8.50 -17.35 10.21
C PRO A 82 9.46 -16.79 11.27
N LEU A 83 10.51 -16.07 10.87
CA LEU A 83 11.50 -15.46 11.78
C LEU A 83 11.13 -14.01 12.16
N PHE A 84 10.17 -13.39 11.46
CA PHE A 84 9.79 -12.01 11.70
C PHE A 84 9.25 -11.76 13.12
N PRO A 85 8.45 -12.66 13.73
CA PRO A 85 8.07 -12.51 15.12
C PRO A 85 9.25 -12.29 16.06
N ALA A 86 10.22 -13.21 16.05
CA ALA A 86 11.39 -13.10 16.91
C ALA A 86 12.23 -11.87 16.59
N ALA A 87 12.38 -11.50 15.32
CA ALA A 87 13.19 -10.37 14.89
C ALA A 87 12.58 -9.01 15.28
N ILE A 88 11.25 -8.85 15.19
CA ILE A 88 10.59 -7.59 15.53
C ILE A 88 10.49 -7.40 17.06
N GLU A 89 10.35 -8.47 17.80
CA GLU A 89 10.24 -8.46 19.26
C GLU A 89 11.57 -8.19 19.98
N GLN A 90 12.71 -8.26 19.27
CA GLN A 90 14.05 -7.98 19.82
C GLN A 90 14.41 -6.50 19.88
N PHE A 91 13.62 -5.62 19.29
CA PHE A 91 13.91 -4.20 19.39
C PHE A 91 13.69 -3.68 20.81
N ASP A 92 14.73 -3.06 21.38
CA ASP A 92 14.66 -2.36 22.65
C ASP A 92 13.95 -1.00 22.46
N LEU A 93 12.77 -0.87 23.05
CA LEU A 93 11.95 0.33 22.99
C LEU A 93 11.78 1.04 24.33
N ASP A 94 12.48 0.63 25.38
CA ASP A 94 12.32 1.12 26.75
C ASP A 94 12.54 2.63 26.92
N ARG A 95 13.35 3.21 26.04
CA ARG A 95 13.72 4.63 26.09
C ARG A 95 12.75 5.57 25.36
N TYR A 96 11.73 5.05 24.69
CA TYR A 96 10.81 5.87 23.90
C TYR A 96 9.50 6.10 24.64
N ASP A 97 8.93 7.28 24.40
CA ASP A 97 7.64 7.71 24.95
C ASP A 97 6.52 7.45 23.95
N LEU A 98 6.85 7.48 22.64
CA LEU A 98 5.90 7.29 21.55
C LEU A 98 6.48 6.35 20.49
N ILE A 99 5.70 5.34 20.15
CA ILE A 99 5.97 4.37 19.09
C ILE A 99 4.95 4.61 17.97
N ILE A 100 5.42 4.85 16.75
CA ILE A 100 4.57 4.97 15.57
C ILE A 100 4.98 3.84 14.62
N SER A 101 4.13 2.83 14.48
CA SER A 101 4.40 1.74 13.52
C SER A 101 3.58 1.92 12.24
N THR A 102 4.21 1.61 11.11
CA THR A 102 3.56 1.51 9.80
C THR A 102 3.66 0.05 9.35
N SER A 103 2.53 -0.66 9.34
CA SER A 103 2.56 -2.12 9.31
C SER A 103 1.59 -2.75 8.31
N HIS A 104 2.09 -3.71 7.56
CA HIS A 104 1.33 -4.68 6.78
C HIS A 104 1.72 -6.13 7.12
N CYS A 105 2.65 -6.28 8.08
CA CYS A 105 3.19 -7.57 8.49
C CYS A 105 3.49 -7.60 9.99
N ALA A 106 4.69 -7.23 10.41
CA ALA A 106 5.23 -7.47 11.74
C ALA A 106 5.43 -6.21 12.59
N ALA A 107 5.59 -5.02 11.97
CA ALA A 107 5.97 -3.80 12.66
C ALA A 107 5.06 -3.41 13.85
N LYS A 108 3.75 -3.72 13.77
CA LYS A 108 2.79 -3.49 14.86
C LYS A 108 3.06 -4.34 16.11
N ALA A 109 3.82 -5.41 15.96
CA ALA A 109 4.02 -6.40 17.01
C ALA A 109 5.27 -6.15 17.87
N VAL A 110 5.89 -4.98 17.75
CA VAL A 110 6.98 -4.58 18.67
C VAL A 110 6.53 -4.67 20.12
N VAL A 111 7.47 -5.03 20.98
CA VAL A 111 7.21 -5.12 22.42
C VAL A 111 7.49 -3.75 23.02
N LYS A 112 6.48 -3.14 23.62
CA LYS A 112 6.64 -1.94 24.41
C LYS A 112 6.71 -2.29 25.88
N THR A 113 7.59 -1.61 26.59
CA THR A 113 7.67 -1.64 28.04
C THR A 113 7.33 -0.25 28.59
N GLY A 114 6.89 -0.20 29.83
CA GLY A 114 6.62 1.06 30.49
C GLY A 114 5.42 1.84 29.92
N ARG A 115 5.57 3.18 29.86
CA ARG A 115 4.48 4.11 29.54
C ARG A 115 4.33 4.49 28.09
N ALA A 116 5.17 3.94 27.20
CA ALA A 116 5.16 4.29 25.79
C ALA A 116 3.76 4.10 25.17
N ARG A 117 3.27 5.10 24.46
CA ARG A 117 2.06 4.99 23.64
C ARG A 117 2.41 4.43 22.27
N HIS A 118 1.58 3.54 21.74
CA HIS A 118 1.80 2.93 20.43
C HIS A 118 0.63 3.22 19.50
N VAL A 119 0.89 4.02 18.46
CA VAL A 119 -0.02 4.25 17.33
C VAL A 119 0.43 3.40 16.15
N CYS A 120 -0.47 2.61 15.59
CA CYS A 120 -0.18 1.80 14.40
C CYS A 120 -0.97 2.30 13.19
N TYR A 121 -0.29 2.81 12.18
CA TYR A 121 -0.86 3.01 10.86
C TYR A 121 -0.83 1.67 10.12
N CYS A 122 -1.96 1.01 10.06
CA CYS A 122 -2.12 -0.34 9.54
C CYS A 122 -2.52 -0.31 8.06
N PHE A 123 -1.60 -0.75 7.19
CA PHE A 123 -1.90 -0.91 5.76
C PHE A 123 -2.86 -2.06 5.52
N THR A 124 -2.73 -3.13 6.29
CA THR A 124 -3.62 -4.30 6.28
C THR A 124 -3.17 -5.29 7.36
N PRO A 125 -4.05 -6.07 7.97
CA PRO A 125 -3.69 -7.33 8.60
C PRO A 125 -3.01 -8.26 7.58
N MET A 126 -2.06 -9.08 8.04
CA MET A 126 -1.17 -9.92 7.23
C MET A 126 -1.94 -10.77 6.20
N ARG A 127 -2.17 -10.25 4.96
CA ARG A 127 -3.07 -10.83 3.93
C ARG A 127 -2.85 -12.31 3.68
N TYR A 128 -1.60 -12.71 3.47
CA TYR A 128 -1.23 -14.08 3.14
C TYR A 128 -1.45 -15.08 4.29
N ALA A 129 -1.58 -14.59 5.52
CA ALA A 129 -1.86 -15.42 6.68
C ALA A 129 -3.37 -15.53 6.98
N TRP A 130 -4.18 -14.55 6.55
CA TRP A 130 -5.59 -14.49 6.88
C TRP A 130 -6.51 -14.91 5.73
N ASP A 131 -6.47 -14.27 4.59
CA ASP A 131 -7.50 -14.42 3.55
C ASP A 131 -6.96 -14.63 2.12
N GLN A 132 -5.68 -14.40 1.88
CA GLN A 132 -5.08 -14.57 0.55
C GLN A 132 -4.06 -15.71 0.47
N PHE A 133 -4.18 -16.72 1.36
CA PHE A 133 -3.28 -17.88 1.33
C PHE A 133 -3.21 -18.52 -0.06
N ASP A 134 -4.37 -18.81 -0.66
CA ASP A 134 -4.42 -19.53 -1.93
C ASP A 134 -3.89 -18.70 -3.11
N ALA A 135 -4.01 -17.37 -3.06
CA ALA A 135 -3.43 -16.47 -4.07
C ALA A 135 -1.90 -16.46 -4.06
N TYR A 136 -1.27 -16.68 -2.89
CA TYR A 136 0.18 -16.67 -2.74
C TYR A 136 0.80 -18.07 -2.67
N PHE A 137 0.15 -19.01 -1.98
CA PHE A 137 0.71 -20.31 -1.59
C PHE A 137 -0.24 -21.48 -1.89
N GLY A 138 -1.29 -21.25 -2.69
CA GLY A 138 -2.20 -22.31 -3.12
C GLY A 138 -1.48 -23.40 -3.93
N GLU A 139 -2.09 -24.59 -4.02
CA GLU A 139 -1.50 -25.76 -4.68
C GLU A 139 -1.11 -25.49 -6.13
N GLY A 140 -1.89 -24.70 -6.87
CA GLY A 140 -1.59 -24.27 -8.24
C GLY A 140 -0.39 -23.31 -8.37
N ARG A 141 0.09 -22.73 -7.25
CA ARG A 141 1.22 -21.78 -7.24
C ARG A 141 2.54 -22.39 -6.81
N VAL A 142 2.52 -23.16 -5.74
CA VAL A 142 3.74 -23.71 -5.11
C VAL A 142 3.79 -25.22 -5.13
N GLY A 143 2.77 -25.89 -5.63
CA GLY A 143 2.58 -27.33 -5.60
C GLY A 143 1.98 -27.85 -4.28
N THR A 144 1.35 -29.01 -4.34
CA THR A 144 0.55 -29.58 -3.23
C THR A 144 1.38 -29.76 -1.96
N THR A 145 2.57 -30.34 -2.05
CA THR A 145 3.43 -30.60 -0.88
C THR A 145 3.83 -29.34 -0.15
N LYS A 146 4.32 -28.32 -0.88
CA LYS A 146 4.73 -27.04 -0.31
C LYS A 146 3.54 -26.29 0.29
N SER A 147 2.40 -26.25 -0.41
CA SER A 147 1.17 -25.63 0.10
C SER A 147 0.75 -26.25 1.44
N ARG A 148 0.72 -27.59 1.54
CA ARG A 148 0.38 -28.30 2.79
C ARG A 148 1.35 -28.00 3.94
N LEU A 149 2.65 -27.90 3.66
CA LEU A 149 3.66 -27.58 4.68
C LEU A 149 3.57 -26.11 5.14
N LEU A 150 3.19 -25.18 4.26
CA LEU A 150 3.07 -23.75 4.61
C LEU A 150 1.80 -23.43 5.40
N ARG A 151 0.71 -24.18 5.24
CA ARG A 151 -0.55 -23.92 5.97
C ARG A 151 -0.39 -23.84 7.50
N PRO A 152 0.23 -24.79 8.20
CA PRO A 152 0.40 -24.71 9.64
C PRO A 152 1.32 -23.55 10.07
N VAL A 153 2.33 -23.23 9.27
CA VAL A 153 3.23 -22.09 9.53
C VAL A 153 2.45 -20.77 9.46
N LEU A 154 1.66 -20.57 8.41
CA LEU A 154 0.86 -19.35 8.27
C LEU A 154 -0.29 -19.28 9.28
N ALA A 155 -0.87 -20.41 9.66
CA ALA A 155 -1.84 -20.48 10.76
C ALA A 155 -1.22 -20.15 12.11
N ALA A 156 0.06 -20.47 12.35
CA ALA A 156 0.77 -20.03 13.54
C ALA A 156 1.06 -18.51 13.50
N LEU A 157 1.44 -18.00 12.33
CA LEU A 157 1.66 -16.55 12.13
C LEU A 157 0.37 -15.74 12.30
N SER A 158 -0.78 -16.19 11.79
CA SER A 158 -2.05 -15.48 11.99
C SER A 158 -2.46 -15.44 13.46
N ARG A 159 -2.21 -16.53 14.22
CA ARG A 159 -2.45 -16.54 15.68
C ARG A 159 -1.54 -15.56 16.42
N TRP A 160 -0.24 -15.53 16.08
CA TRP A 160 0.69 -14.56 16.63
C TRP A 160 0.29 -13.13 16.27
N ASP A 161 -0.09 -12.89 15.03
CA ASP A 161 -0.54 -11.59 14.51
C ASP A 161 -1.76 -11.08 15.29
N ALA A 162 -2.75 -11.94 15.56
CA ALA A 162 -3.89 -11.61 16.40
C ALA A 162 -3.50 -11.40 17.87
N ALA A 163 -2.67 -12.28 18.44
CA ALA A 163 -2.27 -12.23 19.85
C ALA A 163 -1.49 -10.95 20.19
N THR A 164 -0.71 -10.42 19.23
CA THR A 164 0.07 -9.19 19.40
C THR A 164 -0.73 -7.91 19.15
N ALA A 165 -1.97 -8.01 18.68
CA ALA A 165 -2.81 -6.84 18.38
C ALA A 165 -3.07 -5.94 19.61
N GLY A 166 -3.07 -6.51 20.82
CA GLY A 166 -3.21 -5.76 22.08
C GLY A 166 -2.01 -4.89 22.44
N ARG A 167 -0.86 -5.03 21.75
CA ARG A 167 0.34 -4.19 21.97
C ARG A 167 0.18 -2.78 21.41
N VAL A 168 -0.80 -2.57 20.54
CA VAL A 168 -1.12 -1.27 19.94
C VAL A 168 -2.21 -0.60 20.77
N ASP A 169 -1.98 0.64 21.18
CA ASP A 169 -2.98 1.43 21.90
C ASP A 169 -4.03 1.99 20.94
N HIS A 170 -3.60 2.49 19.77
CA HIS A 170 -4.46 3.11 18.79
C HIS A 170 -4.16 2.66 17.36
N TYR A 171 -5.16 2.13 16.67
CA TYR A 171 -5.05 1.75 15.26
C TYR A 171 -5.59 2.85 14.35
N VAL A 172 -4.85 3.14 13.30
CA VAL A 172 -5.28 3.94 12.16
C VAL A 172 -5.24 3.05 10.92
N ALA A 173 -6.36 2.87 10.25
CA ALA A 173 -6.50 2.08 9.04
C ALA A 173 -6.38 2.95 7.79
N ILE A 174 -5.82 2.41 6.71
CA ILE A 174 -5.70 3.12 5.42
C ILE A 174 -7.04 3.27 4.68
N SER A 175 -8.09 2.55 5.11
CA SER A 175 -9.42 2.53 4.48
C SER A 175 -10.46 1.93 5.42
N GLN A 176 -11.74 2.15 5.15
CA GLN A 176 -12.85 1.47 5.82
C GLN A 176 -12.77 -0.05 5.62
N HIS A 177 -12.36 -0.46 4.42
CA HIS A 177 -12.12 -1.88 4.13
C HIS A 177 -11.09 -2.47 5.10
N VAL A 178 -9.95 -1.81 5.31
CA VAL A 178 -8.92 -2.26 6.27
C VAL A 178 -9.39 -2.13 7.71
N ALA A 179 -10.14 -1.10 8.08
CA ALA A 179 -10.73 -0.96 9.42
C ALA A 179 -11.64 -2.16 9.75
N SER A 180 -12.45 -2.61 8.77
CA SER A 180 -13.29 -3.79 8.92
C SER A 180 -12.48 -5.08 9.14
N ARG A 181 -11.32 -5.21 8.46
CA ARG A 181 -10.37 -6.32 8.63
C ARG A 181 -9.69 -6.29 9.99
N ILE A 182 -9.29 -5.11 10.49
CA ILE A 182 -8.74 -4.92 11.85
C ILE A 182 -9.77 -5.37 12.87
N ARG A 183 -11.02 -4.96 12.71
CA ARG A 183 -12.11 -5.39 13.60
C ARG A 183 -12.32 -6.90 13.56
N ARG A 184 -12.31 -7.48 12.36
CA ARG A 184 -12.55 -8.93 12.16
C ARG A 184 -11.43 -9.79 12.74
N TYR A 185 -10.16 -9.45 12.49
CA TYR A 185 -9.03 -10.32 12.81
C TYR A 185 -8.37 -9.98 14.15
N TYR A 186 -8.41 -8.73 14.57
CA TYR A 186 -7.78 -8.25 15.80
C TYR A 186 -8.78 -7.94 16.91
N ASN A 187 -10.08 -7.89 16.60
CA ASN A 187 -11.12 -7.42 17.52
C ASN A 187 -10.80 -6.03 18.10
N ARG A 188 -10.27 -5.12 17.25
CA ARG A 188 -9.87 -3.75 17.61
C ARG A 188 -10.63 -2.76 16.75
N HIS A 189 -10.89 -1.58 17.31
CA HIS A 189 -11.35 -0.41 16.56
C HIS A 189 -10.15 0.25 15.86
N ALA A 190 -10.39 0.89 14.72
CA ALA A 190 -9.41 1.71 14.01
C ALA A 190 -10.11 2.94 13.43
N ASP A 191 -9.48 4.11 13.58
CA ASP A 191 -9.85 5.30 12.83
C ASP A 191 -9.36 5.16 11.39
N VAL A 192 -10.00 5.86 10.46
CA VAL A 192 -9.59 5.82 9.05
C VAL A 192 -8.94 7.14 8.67
N ILE A 193 -7.70 7.05 8.20
CA ILE A 193 -6.98 8.15 7.57
C ILE A 193 -6.41 7.61 6.26
N TYR A 194 -6.92 8.10 5.14
CA TYR A 194 -6.49 7.65 3.81
C TYR A 194 -5.02 8.00 3.56
N PRO A 195 -4.24 7.13 2.85
CA PRO A 195 -2.83 7.35 2.61
C PRO A 195 -2.56 8.57 1.72
N PRO A 196 -1.38 9.19 1.86
CA PRO A 196 -1.03 10.40 1.13
C PRO A 196 -0.84 10.14 -0.36
N VAL A 197 -1.43 10.99 -1.19
CA VAL A 197 -1.17 11.08 -2.62
C VAL A 197 -0.57 12.46 -2.92
N ASP A 198 0.51 12.50 -3.68
CA ASP A 198 1.15 13.76 -4.09
C ASP A 198 0.37 14.36 -5.27
N THR A 199 -0.73 15.04 -4.96
CA THR A 199 -1.58 15.69 -5.98
C THR A 199 -0.94 16.95 -6.56
N GLY A 200 0.14 17.45 -5.97
CA GLY A 200 0.96 18.51 -6.55
C GLY A 200 1.81 17.99 -7.70
N PHE A 201 2.45 16.84 -7.52
CA PHE A 201 3.21 16.17 -8.58
C PHE A 201 2.30 15.54 -9.63
N PHE A 202 1.33 14.71 -9.22
CA PHE A 202 0.30 14.15 -10.11
C PHE A 202 -0.77 15.21 -10.36
N SER A 203 -0.70 15.86 -11.49
CA SER A 203 -1.59 16.96 -11.86
C SER A 203 -1.94 16.91 -13.34
N PRO A 204 -3.09 17.44 -13.75
CA PRO A 204 -3.46 17.56 -15.16
C PRO A 204 -2.44 18.44 -15.92
N ASP A 205 -2.46 18.29 -17.22
CA ASP A 205 -1.76 19.16 -18.16
C ASP A 205 -2.63 19.26 -19.40
N ASP A 206 -3.20 20.44 -19.63
CA ASP A 206 -4.14 20.67 -20.72
C ASP A 206 -3.47 20.69 -22.11
N THR A 207 -2.13 20.71 -22.15
CA THR A 207 -1.37 20.60 -23.40
C THR A 207 -1.19 19.15 -23.84
N VAL A 208 -1.43 18.17 -22.95
CA VAL A 208 -1.31 16.74 -23.22
C VAL A 208 -2.63 16.19 -23.70
N ALA A 209 -2.67 15.75 -24.96
CA ALA A 209 -3.85 15.10 -25.53
C ALA A 209 -4.06 13.69 -24.94
N THR A 210 -5.34 13.35 -24.67
CA THR A 210 -5.72 12.00 -24.31
C THR A 210 -5.62 11.08 -25.52
N GLU A 211 -4.96 9.94 -25.35
CA GLU A 211 -4.79 8.88 -26.35
C GLU A 211 -5.78 7.72 -26.07
N ASN A 212 -6.11 6.93 -27.09
CA ASN A 212 -7.05 5.81 -26.93
C ASN A 212 -6.33 4.54 -26.45
N PHE A 213 -5.83 4.53 -25.20
CA PHE A 213 -5.32 3.33 -24.56
C PHE A 213 -5.74 3.27 -23.09
N LEU A 214 -5.82 2.06 -22.56
CA LEU A 214 -5.98 1.78 -21.13
C LEU A 214 -4.62 1.68 -20.46
N LEU A 215 -4.54 2.03 -19.18
CA LEU A 215 -3.29 1.96 -18.43
C LEU A 215 -3.47 1.16 -17.14
N ILE A 216 -2.48 0.36 -16.80
CA ILE A 216 -2.28 -0.22 -15.46
C ILE A 216 -0.91 0.24 -14.93
N VAL A 217 -0.89 0.76 -13.70
CA VAL A 217 0.34 1.03 -12.96
C VAL A 217 0.32 0.19 -11.69
N SER A 218 1.06 -0.93 -11.67
CA SER A 218 0.97 -1.90 -10.59
C SER A 218 2.16 -2.84 -10.54
N ALA A 219 2.45 -3.39 -9.35
CA ALA A 219 3.27 -4.60 -9.26
C ALA A 219 2.57 -5.77 -9.97
N LEU A 220 3.30 -6.56 -10.75
CA LEU A 220 2.76 -7.73 -11.45
C LEU A 220 2.64 -8.91 -10.47
N ALA A 221 1.59 -8.86 -9.65
CA ALA A 221 1.31 -9.86 -8.62
C ALA A 221 -0.05 -10.54 -8.87
N PRO A 222 -0.25 -11.80 -8.46
CA PRO A 222 -1.45 -12.58 -8.78
C PRO A 222 -2.77 -11.91 -8.40
N TYR A 223 -2.83 -11.31 -7.20
CA TYR A 223 -4.06 -10.68 -6.70
C TYR A 223 -4.45 -9.39 -7.44
N LYS A 224 -3.55 -8.84 -8.23
CA LYS A 224 -3.83 -7.66 -9.08
C LYS A 224 -4.68 -8.00 -10.30
N ARG A 225 -4.84 -9.28 -10.64
CA ARG A 225 -5.70 -9.78 -11.70
C ARG A 225 -5.50 -9.07 -13.05
N ILE A 226 -4.23 -8.79 -13.39
CA ILE A 226 -3.88 -8.17 -14.68
C ILE A 226 -4.29 -9.04 -15.86
N ASP A 227 -4.37 -10.36 -15.67
CA ASP A 227 -4.95 -11.32 -16.59
C ASP A 227 -6.33 -10.88 -17.12
N LEU A 228 -7.20 -10.42 -16.22
CA LEU A 228 -8.56 -9.96 -16.60
C LEU A 228 -8.50 -8.69 -17.46
N ALA A 229 -7.56 -7.79 -17.20
CA ALA A 229 -7.43 -6.57 -17.99
C ALA A 229 -6.90 -6.85 -19.41
N ILE A 230 -5.96 -7.79 -19.55
CA ILE A 230 -5.45 -8.23 -20.87
C ILE A 230 -6.61 -8.80 -21.70
N GLU A 231 -7.40 -9.70 -21.15
CA GLU A 231 -8.55 -10.27 -21.84
C GLU A 231 -9.65 -9.24 -22.14
N ALA A 232 -9.90 -8.31 -21.20
CA ALA A 232 -10.88 -7.22 -21.41
C ALA A 232 -10.42 -6.26 -22.52
N SER A 233 -9.11 -5.94 -22.56
CA SER A 233 -8.48 -5.18 -23.66
C SER A 233 -8.75 -5.83 -25.00
N ARG A 234 -8.46 -7.14 -25.12
CA ARG A 234 -8.74 -7.93 -26.32
C ARG A 234 -10.21 -7.91 -26.72
N LEU A 235 -11.12 -8.13 -25.75
CA LEU A 235 -12.58 -8.14 -26.01
C LEU A 235 -13.13 -6.78 -26.44
N SER A 236 -12.57 -5.70 -25.91
CA SER A 236 -12.99 -4.33 -26.22
C SER A 236 -12.27 -3.71 -27.43
N GLY A 237 -11.22 -4.38 -27.96
CA GLY A 237 -10.35 -3.84 -28.99
C GLY A 237 -9.62 -2.57 -28.57
N THR A 238 -9.37 -2.38 -27.26
CA THR A 238 -8.70 -1.18 -26.74
C THR A 238 -7.26 -1.52 -26.34
N PRO A 239 -6.24 -0.84 -26.88
CA PRO A 239 -4.86 -1.03 -26.47
C PRO A 239 -4.65 -0.89 -24.96
N LEU A 240 -3.79 -1.71 -24.37
CA LEU A 240 -3.45 -1.66 -22.95
C LEU A 240 -1.95 -1.48 -22.74
N ARG A 241 -1.57 -0.50 -21.93
CA ARG A 241 -0.19 -0.31 -21.46
C ARG A 241 -0.09 -0.69 -20.00
N ILE A 242 0.95 -1.42 -19.61
CA ILE A 242 1.17 -1.90 -18.25
C ILE A 242 2.53 -1.44 -17.79
N ILE A 243 2.55 -0.57 -16.78
CA ILE A 243 3.74 -0.09 -16.08
C ILE A 243 3.90 -0.88 -14.78
N GLY A 244 5.09 -1.43 -14.57
CA GLY A 244 5.48 -2.16 -13.37
C GLY A 244 6.17 -3.47 -13.68
N ASP A 245 6.60 -4.15 -12.62
CA ASP A 245 7.30 -5.44 -12.70
C ASP A 245 6.86 -6.36 -11.55
N GLY A 246 7.13 -7.65 -11.70
CA GLY A 246 6.79 -8.62 -10.66
C GLY A 246 6.80 -10.07 -11.12
N PRO A 247 6.47 -10.99 -10.20
CA PRO A 247 6.58 -12.43 -10.45
C PRO A 247 5.67 -12.94 -11.58
N GLU A 248 4.59 -12.26 -11.92
CA GLU A 248 3.65 -12.66 -12.98
C GLU A 248 4.10 -12.25 -14.38
N ARG A 249 5.23 -11.52 -14.54
CA ARG A 249 5.66 -11.00 -15.85
C ARG A 249 5.71 -12.06 -16.94
N ALA A 250 6.33 -13.22 -16.67
CA ALA A 250 6.46 -14.29 -17.66
C ALA A 250 5.08 -14.90 -18.04
N ALA A 251 4.19 -15.09 -17.05
CA ALA A 251 2.85 -15.62 -17.29
C ALA A 251 1.99 -14.63 -18.12
N LEU A 252 2.08 -13.33 -17.78
CA LEU A 252 1.37 -12.28 -18.53
C LEU A 252 1.91 -12.12 -19.95
N THR A 253 3.23 -12.23 -20.17
CA THR A 253 3.82 -12.24 -21.52
C THR A 253 3.25 -13.39 -22.35
N ALA A 254 3.25 -14.62 -21.80
CA ALA A 254 2.68 -15.78 -22.49
C ALA A 254 1.17 -15.61 -22.78
N LEU A 255 0.42 -15.00 -21.89
CA LEU A 255 -1.01 -14.69 -22.11
C LEU A 255 -1.19 -13.69 -23.27
N ILE A 256 -0.40 -12.62 -23.31
CA ILE A 256 -0.44 -11.63 -24.39
C ILE A 256 -0.15 -12.30 -25.74
N GLU A 257 0.91 -13.09 -25.82
CA GLU A 257 1.30 -13.81 -27.06
C GLU A 257 0.22 -14.80 -27.51
N SER A 258 -0.38 -15.55 -26.59
CA SER A 258 -1.41 -16.55 -26.90
C SER A 258 -2.75 -15.95 -27.33
N THR A 259 -3.08 -14.75 -26.82
CA THR A 259 -4.36 -14.09 -27.11
C THR A 259 -4.30 -13.10 -28.26
N GLY A 260 -3.11 -12.66 -28.67
CA GLY A 260 -2.91 -11.63 -29.68
C GLY A 260 -3.48 -10.25 -29.25
N ALA A 261 -3.62 -10.02 -27.94
CA ALA A 261 -4.09 -8.75 -27.40
C ALA A 261 -3.07 -7.62 -27.66
N ASP A 262 -3.56 -6.42 -28.01
CA ASP A 262 -2.67 -5.23 -28.16
C ASP A 262 -2.29 -4.69 -26.78
N VAL A 263 -1.27 -5.32 -26.19
CA VAL A 263 -0.78 -5.03 -24.83
C VAL A 263 0.72 -4.82 -24.80
N GLN A 264 1.15 -3.77 -24.13
CA GLN A 264 2.57 -3.44 -23.94
C GLN A 264 2.96 -3.52 -22.45
N LEU A 265 3.95 -4.36 -22.12
CA LEU A 265 4.59 -4.43 -20.79
C LEU A 265 5.80 -3.48 -20.75
N LEU A 266 5.64 -2.31 -20.19
CA LEU A 266 6.65 -1.23 -20.21
C LEU A 266 7.73 -1.42 -19.11
N GLY A 267 7.52 -2.32 -18.15
CA GLY A 267 8.43 -2.47 -17.01
C GLY A 267 8.32 -1.32 -16.01
N SER A 268 9.36 -1.16 -15.20
CA SER A 268 9.45 -0.04 -14.27
C SER A 268 9.97 1.20 -15.00
N VAL A 269 9.31 2.32 -14.81
CA VAL A 269 9.64 3.62 -15.41
C VAL A 269 9.75 4.69 -14.32
N SER A 270 10.17 5.91 -14.66
CA SER A 270 10.24 7.05 -13.73
C SER A 270 8.85 7.52 -13.30
N ASN A 271 8.78 8.25 -12.19
CA ASN A 271 7.52 8.84 -11.74
C ASN A 271 6.96 9.87 -12.75
N GLU A 272 7.85 10.58 -13.45
CA GLU A 272 7.50 11.52 -14.51
C GLU A 272 6.82 10.80 -15.67
N GLU A 273 7.35 9.65 -16.10
CA GLU A 273 6.76 8.82 -17.15
C GLU A 273 5.43 8.20 -16.71
N VAL A 274 5.30 7.82 -15.42
CA VAL A 274 4.03 7.37 -14.84
C VAL A 274 2.99 8.48 -14.91
N ARG A 275 3.33 9.69 -14.45
CA ARG A 275 2.44 10.85 -14.49
C ARG A 275 1.99 11.18 -15.92
N ASP A 276 2.93 11.21 -16.86
CA ASP A 276 2.63 11.52 -18.26
C ASP A 276 1.79 10.43 -18.91
N SER A 277 1.98 9.16 -18.50
CA SER A 277 1.13 8.04 -18.92
C SER A 277 -0.30 8.18 -18.37
N TYR A 278 -0.47 8.62 -17.13
CA TYR A 278 -1.80 8.93 -16.57
C TYR A 278 -2.50 10.03 -17.38
N ARG A 279 -1.80 11.13 -17.69
CA ARG A 279 -2.37 12.25 -18.45
C ARG A 279 -2.85 11.86 -19.84
N ARG A 280 -2.16 10.88 -20.49
CA ARG A 280 -2.46 10.42 -21.85
C ARG A 280 -3.51 9.30 -21.89
N ALA A 281 -3.63 8.50 -20.84
CA ALA A 281 -4.52 7.35 -20.84
C ALA A 281 -6.01 7.75 -20.94
N ALA A 282 -6.79 6.99 -21.69
CA ALA A 282 -8.24 7.14 -21.73
C ALA A 282 -8.88 6.75 -20.39
N ALA A 283 -8.35 5.72 -19.74
CA ALA A 283 -8.72 5.31 -18.39
C ALA A 283 -7.62 4.45 -17.76
N VAL A 284 -7.58 4.43 -16.41
CA VAL A 284 -6.75 3.50 -15.65
C VAL A 284 -7.58 2.32 -15.17
N MET A 285 -7.04 1.10 -15.28
CA MET A 285 -7.72 -0.12 -14.85
C MET A 285 -7.19 -0.61 -13.51
N LEU A 286 -8.10 -1.01 -12.62
CA LEU A 286 -7.83 -1.67 -11.34
C LEU A 286 -8.64 -2.97 -11.25
N PRO A 287 -8.17 -4.08 -11.87
CA PRO A 287 -8.96 -5.30 -11.97
C PRO A 287 -8.94 -6.17 -10.73
N GLY A 288 -7.97 -5.97 -9.83
CA GLY A 288 -7.87 -6.69 -8.56
C GLY A 288 -8.49 -5.95 -7.39
N GLU A 289 -8.81 -6.67 -6.32
CA GLU A 289 -9.25 -6.08 -5.05
C GLU A 289 -8.04 -5.51 -4.29
N GLU A 290 -8.13 -4.23 -3.93
CA GLU A 290 -7.09 -3.48 -3.21
C GLU A 290 -7.57 -3.04 -1.82
N ASP A 291 -6.62 -2.87 -0.91
CA ASP A 291 -6.94 -2.30 0.41
C ASP A 291 -7.25 -0.80 0.35
N PHE A 292 -6.66 -0.07 -0.62
CA PHE A 292 -6.97 1.33 -0.91
C PHE A 292 -6.85 1.63 -2.42
N GLY A 293 -5.64 1.45 -3.00
CA GLY A 293 -5.38 1.76 -4.40
C GLY A 293 -4.84 3.18 -4.59
N ILE A 294 -3.55 3.39 -4.32
CA ILE A 294 -2.90 4.71 -4.51
C ILE A 294 -2.84 5.06 -6.00
N ALA A 295 -2.45 4.14 -6.88
CA ALA A 295 -2.32 4.39 -8.32
C ALA A 295 -3.61 4.91 -8.99
N PRO A 296 -4.82 4.38 -8.71
CA PRO A 296 -6.07 4.98 -9.14
C PRO A 296 -6.28 6.43 -8.70
N VAL A 297 -5.89 6.79 -7.48
CA VAL A 297 -6.01 8.16 -7.00
C VAL A 297 -4.99 9.08 -7.66
N GLU A 298 -3.75 8.61 -7.92
CA GLU A 298 -2.74 9.33 -8.72
C GLU A 298 -3.26 9.62 -10.15
N ALA A 299 -3.91 8.65 -10.77
CA ALA A 299 -4.56 8.83 -12.08
C ALA A 299 -5.68 9.89 -12.03
N GLN A 300 -6.55 9.81 -11.03
CA GLN A 300 -7.60 10.80 -10.82
C GLN A 300 -7.02 12.20 -10.52
N ALA A 301 -5.89 12.28 -9.81
CA ALA A 301 -5.18 13.55 -9.61
C ALA A 301 -4.70 14.15 -10.94
N CYS A 302 -4.41 13.34 -11.95
CA CYS A 302 -4.13 13.78 -13.33
C CYS A 302 -5.41 14.06 -14.16
N GLY A 303 -6.61 13.88 -13.59
CA GLY A 303 -7.89 14.05 -14.27
C GLY A 303 -8.32 12.84 -15.10
N THR A 304 -7.72 11.66 -14.88
CA THR A 304 -7.97 10.44 -15.66
C THR A 304 -8.92 9.52 -14.93
N PRO A 305 -10.04 9.06 -15.57
CA PRO A 305 -11.01 8.19 -14.94
C PRO A 305 -10.46 6.78 -14.69
N VAL A 306 -11.09 6.08 -13.75
CA VAL A 306 -10.67 4.73 -13.33
C VAL A 306 -11.77 3.71 -13.63
N ILE A 307 -11.38 2.53 -14.15
CA ILE A 307 -12.26 1.36 -14.29
C ILE A 307 -11.78 0.33 -13.26
N ALA A 308 -12.52 0.16 -12.18
CA ALA A 308 -12.11 -0.64 -11.04
C ALA A 308 -13.09 -1.76 -10.71
N LEU A 309 -12.58 -2.87 -10.18
CA LEU A 309 -13.44 -3.84 -9.50
C LEU A 309 -14.11 -3.16 -8.29
N GLY A 310 -15.44 -3.19 -8.22
CA GLY A 310 -16.23 -2.59 -7.14
C GLY A 310 -16.11 -3.35 -5.83
N ARG A 311 -14.88 -3.52 -5.32
CA ARG A 311 -14.57 -4.21 -4.07
C ARG A 311 -13.40 -3.54 -3.36
N GLY A 312 -13.33 -3.74 -2.03
CA GLY A 312 -12.25 -3.20 -1.21
C GLY A 312 -12.15 -1.67 -1.27
N GLY A 313 -10.94 -1.15 -1.30
CA GLY A 313 -10.66 0.29 -1.32
C GLY A 313 -11.14 1.03 -2.58
N ALA A 314 -11.42 0.32 -3.69
CA ALA A 314 -11.98 0.94 -4.89
C ALA A 314 -13.36 1.58 -4.62
N LEU A 315 -14.14 1.04 -3.68
CA LEU A 315 -15.43 1.62 -3.26
C LEU A 315 -15.28 2.96 -2.52
N GLU A 316 -14.07 3.26 -2.06
CA GLU A 316 -13.75 4.48 -1.31
C GLU A 316 -13.02 5.51 -2.18
N THR A 317 -12.34 5.05 -3.24
CA THR A 317 -11.49 5.90 -4.10
C THR A 317 -12.11 6.20 -5.45
N VAL A 318 -13.19 5.50 -5.85
CA VAL A 318 -13.87 5.72 -7.15
C VAL A 318 -15.35 5.99 -6.91
N ILE A 319 -15.84 7.10 -7.43
CA ILE A 319 -17.28 7.44 -7.46
C ILE A 319 -17.82 7.01 -8.81
N ASP A 320 -18.69 5.97 -8.81
CA ASP A 320 -19.24 5.39 -10.03
C ASP A 320 -19.99 6.43 -10.87
N GLY A 321 -19.67 6.50 -12.16
CA GLY A 321 -20.21 7.47 -13.10
C GLY A 321 -19.67 8.89 -13.00
N VAL A 322 -18.83 9.21 -11.97
CA VAL A 322 -18.25 10.54 -11.76
C VAL A 322 -16.73 10.53 -11.92
N THR A 323 -16.03 9.69 -11.16
CA THR A 323 -14.57 9.59 -11.25
C THR A 323 -14.10 8.31 -11.95
N GLY A 324 -15.05 7.46 -12.33
CA GLY A 324 -14.75 6.22 -13.01
C GLY A 324 -15.97 5.30 -13.14
N VAL A 325 -15.70 4.04 -13.38
CA VAL A 325 -16.69 2.96 -13.49
C VAL A 325 -16.33 1.84 -12.50
N LEU A 326 -17.30 1.46 -11.67
CA LEU A 326 -17.20 0.29 -10.81
C LEU A 326 -17.76 -0.94 -11.52
N VAL A 327 -16.93 -1.97 -11.68
CA VAL A 327 -17.26 -3.26 -12.29
C VAL A 327 -17.67 -4.24 -11.19
N ALA A 328 -18.85 -4.83 -11.29
CA ALA A 328 -19.39 -5.68 -10.22
C ALA A 328 -18.67 -7.03 -10.11
N GLU A 329 -18.34 -7.66 -11.26
CA GLU A 329 -17.81 -9.01 -11.30
C GLU A 329 -16.36 -9.06 -11.81
N PRO A 330 -15.48 -9.87 -11.20
CA PRO A 330 -14.08 -10.01 -11.60
C PRO A 330 -13.95 -10.92 -12.84
N THR A 331 -14.57 -10.53 -13.95
CA THR A 331 -14.54 -11.24 -15.24
C THR A 331 -14.10 -10.31 -16.37
N ALA A 332 -13.42 -10.86 -17.37
CA ALA A 332 -12.98 -10.09 -18.53
C ALA A 332 -14.15 -9.44 -19.28
N GLN A 333 -15.29 -10.13 -19.37
CA GLN A 333 -16.52 -9.63 -20.00
C GLN A 333 -17.09 -8.41 -19.25
N ALA A 334 -17.14 -8.47 -17.92
CA ALA A 334 -17.61 -7.37 -17.10
C ALA A 334 -16.67 -6.15 -17.23
N PHE A 335 -15.36 -6.35 -17.27
CA PHE A 335 -14.41 -5.26 -17.51
C PHE A 335 -14.52 -4.70 -18.94
N ALA A 336 -14.73 -5.53 -19.96
CA ALA A 336 -14.98 -5.05 -21.31
C ALA A 336 -16.27 -4.20 -21.40
N ALA A 337 -17.33 -4.60 -20.72
CA ALA A 337 -18.55 -3.79 -20.58
C ALA A 337 -18.27 -2.48 -19.81
N GLY A 338 -17.45 -2.52 -18.76
CA GLY A 338 -16.98 -1.34 -18.03
C GLY A 338 -16.20 -0.36 -18.91
N ILE A 339 -15.33 -0.86 -19.79
CA ILE A 339 -14.60 -0.05 -20.78
C ILE A 339 -15.59 0.61 -21.74
N ALA A 340 -16.55 -0.13 -22.27
CA ALA A 340 -17.59 0.40 -23.18
C ALA A 340 -18.43 1.48 -22.47
N ARG A 341 -18.82 1.26 -21.21
CA ARG A 341 -19.56 2.25 -20.40
C ARG A 341 -18.71 3.51 -20.17
N ALA A 342 -17.44 3.36 -19.80
CA ALA A 342 -16.54 4.50 -19.57
C ALA A 342 -16.42 5.41 -20.79
N ARG A 343 -16.42 4.86 -22.01
CA ARG A 343 -16.38 5.63 -23.26
C ARG A 343 -17.65 6.46 -23.52
N GLN A 344 -18.77 6.09 -22.92
CA GLN A 344 -20.05 6.77 -23.10
C GLN A 344 -20.31 7.85 -22.04
N LEU A 345 -19.57 7.82 -20.94
CA LEU A 345 -19.73 8.77 -19.84
C LEU A 345 -19.00 10.09 -20.14
N PRO A 346 -19.66 11.24 -19.92
CA PRO A 346 -19.03 12.56 -20.08
C PRO A 346 -18.22 12.90 -18.83
N PHE A 347 -17.07 12.27 -18.66
CA PHE A 347 -16.20 12.53 -17.51
C PHE A 347 -15.69 13.97 -17.50
N ASP A 348 -15.90 14.66 -16.36
CA ASP A 348 -15.31 15.95 -16.08
C ASP A 348 -13.95 15.79 -15.37
N ARG A 349 -12.87 16.12 -16.06
CA ARG A 349 -11.49 16.05 -15.53
C ARG A 349 -11.30 16.87 -14.26
N ALA A 350 -11.98 18.02 -14.17
CA ALA A 350 -11.90 18.88 -12.99
C ALA A 350 -12.59 18.24 -11.78
N ALA A 351 -13.75 17.62 -11.97
CA ALA A 351 -14.45 16.89 -10.91
C ALA A 351 -13.67 15.65 -10.45
N ILE A 352 -13.07 14.89 -11.39
CA ILE A 352 -12.19 13.75 -11.08
C ILE A 352 -11.02 14.21 -10.20
N ARG A 353 -10.32 15.29 -10.60
CA ARG A 353 -9.21 15.86 -9.83
C ARG A 353 -9.66 16.37 -8.45
N ALA A 354 -10.77 17.08 -8.38
CA ALA A 354 -11.29 17.60 -7.11
C ALA A 354 -11.51 16.49 -6.08
N HIS A 355 -11.99 15.32 -6.51
CA HIS A 355 -12.10 14.14 -5.67
C HIS A 355 -10.71 13.65 -5.21
N ALA A 356 -9.75 13.51 -6.12
CA ALA A 356 -8.40 13.04 -5.78
C ALA A 356 -7.67 13.95 -4.78
N VAL A 357 -7.89 15.28 -4.82
CA VAL A 357 -7.29 16.24 -3.89
C VAL A 357 -7.75 16.02 -2.43
N THR A 358 -8.88 15.36 -2.20
CA THR A 358 -9.29 14.98 -0.83
C THR A 358 -8.35 13.96 -0.18
N PHE A 359 -7.50 13.29 -0.96
CA PHE A 359 -6.47 12.35 -0.52
C PHE A 359 -5.06 12.97 -0.54
N ASP A 360 -4.98 14.31 -0.65
CA ASP A 360 -3.69 15.00 -0.75
C ASP A 360 -2.79 14.74 0.47
N ARG A 361 -1.49 14.77 0.22
CA ARG A 361 -0.44 14.60 1.24
C ARG A 361 -0.62 15.55 2.43
N ALA A 362 -1.04 16.79 2.21
CA ALA A 362 -1.28 17.74 3.29
C ALA A 362 -2.52 17.38 4.13
N VAL A 363 -3.54 16.78 3.53
CA VAL A 363 -4.72 16.29 4.26
C VAL A 363 -4.30 15.14 5.18
N PHE A 364 -3.56 14.16 4.65
CA PHE A 364 -3.00 13.06 5.42
C PHE A 364 -2.13 13.57 6.58
N SER A 365 -1.18 14.48 6.30
CA SER A 365 -0.22 14.97 7.29
C SER A 365 -0.92 15.62 8.48
N ARG A 366 -1.91 16.48 8.24
CA ARG A 366 -2.70 17.11 9.32
C ARG A 366 -3.48 16.08 10.14
N ALA A 367 -4.16 15.15 9.49
CA ALA A 367 -5.00 14.17 10.17
C ALA A 367 -4.15 13.22 11.02
N ILE A 368 -3.05 12.70 10.49
CA ILE A 368 -2.22 11.74 11.21
C ILE A 368 -1.49 12.40 12.40
N GLN A 369 -1.00 13.64 12.25
CA GLN A 369 -0.37 14.37 13.34
C GLN A 369 -1.35 14.65 14.47
N SER A 370 -2.55 15.16 14.16
CA SER A 370 -3.60 15.40 15.15
C SER A 370 -3.97 14.13 15.92
N THR A 371 -4.10 13.00 15.23
CA THR A 371 -4.39 11.71 15.88
C THR A 371 -3.25 11.26 16.79
N ILE A 372 -2.00 11.34 16.32
CA ILE A 372 -0.84 10.95 17.11
C ILE A 372 -0.70 11.83 18.37
N GLU A 373 -0.86 13.14 18.23
CA GLU A 373 -0.84 14.08 19.36
C GLU A 373 -1.90 13.76 20.39
N SER A 374 -3.15 13.49 19.96
CA SER A 374 -4.24 13.14 20.86
C SER A 374 -3.94 11.87 21.67
N VAL A 375 -3.33 10.85 21.05
CA VAL A 375 -2.95 9.59 21.71
C VAL A 375 -1.75 9.77 22.63
N ALA A 376 -0.78 10.61 22.26
CA ALA A 376 0.41 10.86 23.04
C ALA A 376 0.10 11.57 24.37
N HIS A 377 -0.97 12.34 24.43
CA HIS A 377 -1.41 13.09 25.62
C HIS A 377 -2.53 12.40 26.42
N ALA A 378 -3.09 11.28 25.94
CA ALA A 378 -4.10 10.48 26.64
C ALA A 378 -3.46 9.46 27.62
#